data_283e9fe54b87a04bdccbf385bf4392f1
#
_entry.id   283e9fe54b87a04bdccbf385bf4392f1
#
_cell.length_a   1.000
_cell.length_b   1.000
_cell.length_c   1.000
_cell.angle_alpha   90.00
_cell.angle_beta   90.00
_cell.angle_gamma   90.00
#
_symmetry.space_group_name_H-M   'P 1'
#
loop_
_entity.id
_entity.type
_entity.pdbx_description
1 polymer ?
#
loop_
_entity_poly.entity_id
_entity_poly.type
_entity_poly.pdbx_seq_one_letter_code
_entity_poly.pdbx_strand_id
1 'polypeptide(L)'
;MVHFQPQLDSLNNIEGAKLCEHKMAVTPDLEPCDFDSDSRWVRGIADLVIINKSKAFVVDYKTGSAKYPDRGQLELMALMVFKHFPEVKRVKAALVFMVHNKVIKAEYTSVGDDLMWDSWKSRVALLDGSFDNDQWPPKPNGLCRNWCPVEHCEYHGD
;
A
#
# COMPACT_ATOMS: atom_id res chain seq x y z
N MET A 1 -16.63 -3.82 18.84
CA MET A 1 -15.19 -4.05 19.14
C MET A 1 -14.86 -5.51 19.50
N VAL A 2 -15.77 -6.28 20.07
CA VAL A 2 -15.51 -7.65 20.54
C VAL A 2 -15.13 -8.67 19.45
N HIS A 3 -15.54 -8.46 18.20
CA HIS A 3 -15.34 -9.42 17.10
C HIS A 3 -13.90 -9.50 16.54
N PHE A 4 -13.04 -8.53 16.83
CA PHE A 4 -11.65 -8.52 16.35
C PHE A 4 -10.62 -8.99 17.38
N GLN A 5 -11.04 -9.22 18.62
CA GLN A 5 -10.12 -9.65 19.68
C GLN A 5 -9.30 -10.89 19.27
N PRO A 6 -9.89 -11.95 18.67
CA PRO A 6 -9.11 -13.12 18.27
C PRO A 6 -8.05 -12.83 17.22
N GLN A 7 -8.33 -11.90 16.27
CA GLN A 7 -7.35 -11.49 15.25
C GLN A 7 -6.21 -10.68 15.87
N LEU A 8 -6.53 -9.75 16.78
CA LEU A 8 -5.55 -8.97 17.52
C LEU A 8 -4.68 -9.87 18.41
N ASP A 9 -5.28 -10.81 19.12
CA ASP A 9 -4.57 -11.79 19.95
C ASP A 9 -3.66 -12.67 19.09
N SER A 10 -4.12 -13.10 17.91
CA SER A 10 -3.31 -13.85 16.96
C SER A 10 -2.10 -13.05 16.49
N LEU A 11 -2.27 -11.76 16.16
CA LEU A 11 -1.16 -10.88 15.76
C LEU A 11 -0.21 -10.63 16.94
N ASN A 12 -0.75 -10.45 18.14
CA ASN A 12 0.06 -10.23 19.34
C ASN A 12 0.91 -11.45 19.71
N ASN A 13 0.44 -12.65 19.40
CA ASN A 13 1.15 -13.90 19.64
C ASN A 13 2.22 -14.23 18.59
N ILE A 14 2.29 -13.49 17.48
CA ILE A 14 3.38 -13.65 16.51
C ILE A 14 4.68 -13.17 17.16
N GLU A 15 5.68 -14.05 17.20
CA GLU A 15 7.03 -13.70 17.65
C GLU A 15 7.69 -12.70 16.68
N GLY A 16 8.45 -11.77 17.23
CA GLY A 16 9.20 -10.80 16.46
C GLY A 16 9.11 -9.37 17.01
N ALA A 17 9.85 -8.48 16.39
CA ALA A 17 9.79 -7.04 16.68
C ALA A 17 8.48 -6.48 16.10
N LYS A 18 7.68 -5.82 16.94
CA LYS A 18 6.43 -5.18 16.55
C LYS A 18 6.63 -3.68 16.43
N LEU A 19 6.38 -3.14 15.24
CA LEU A 19 6.53 -1.74 14.90
C LEU A 19 5.14 -1.21 14.53
N CYS A 20 4.59 -0.34 15.37
CA CYS A 20 3.31 0.31 15.13
C CYS A 20 3.53 1.67 14.46
N GLU A 21 2.61 2.08 13.58
CA GLU A 21 2.70 3.35 12.83
C GLU A 21 4.09 3.52 12.19
N HIS A 22 4.59 2.42 11.61
CA HIS A 22 5.96 2.38 11.13
C HIS A 22 6.12 3.17 9.84
N LYS A 23 6.91 4.22 9.92
CA LYS A 23 7.21 5.12 8.80
C LYS A 23 8.34 4.56 7.95
N MET A 24 8.11 4.48 6.65
CA MET A 24 9.09 4.04 5.65
C MET A 24 9.09 5.00 4.46
N ALA A 25 10.28 5.25 3.91
CA ALA A 25 10.43 5.99 2.67
C ALA A 25 11.61 5.45 1.87
N VAL A 26 11.54 5.60 0.55
CA VAL A 26 12.61 5.25 -0.38
C VAL A 26 12.88 6.39 -1.35
N THR A 27 14.13 6.50 -1.79
CA THR A 27 14.56 7.42 -2.85
C THR A 27 14.14 6.89 -4.23
N PRO A 28 14.31 7.67 -5.33
CA PRO A 28 14.12 7.18 -6.70
C PRO A 28 14.99 5.96 -7.05
N ASP A 29 16.15 5.81 -6.41
CA ASP A 29 17.06 4.68 -6.56
C ASP A 29 16.68 3.49 -5.68
N LEU A 30 15.52 3.57 -5.00
CA LEU A 30 14.97 2.55 -4.10
C LEU A 30 15.82 2.31 -2.85
N GLU A 31 16.62 3.26 -2.46
CA GLU A 31 17.37 3.22 -1.21
C GLU A 31 16.50 3.75 -0.05
N PRO A 32 16.52 3.10 1.12
CA PRO A 32 15.83 3.61 2.31
C PRO A 32 16.29 5.01 2.66
N CYS A 33 15.35 5.88 3.03
CA CYS A 33 15.66 7.22 3.51
C CYS A 33 14.71 7.62 4.64
N ASP A 34 15.00 8.74 5.28
CA ASP A 34 14.11 9.29 6.30
C ASP A 34 12.76 9.66 5.70
N PHE A 35 11.71 9.46 6.49
CA PHE A 35 10.32 9.65 6.05
C PHE A 35 10.04 11.07 5.53
N ASP A 36 10.69 12.06 6.09
CA ASP A 36 10.56 13.47 5.73
C ASP A 36 11.75 14.02 4.93
N SER A 37 12.66 13.15 4.44
CA SER A 37 13.79 13.54 3.59
C SER A 37 13.31 14.20 2.29
N ASP A 38 14.02 15.22 1.84
CA ASP A 38 13.78 15.85 0.53
C ASP A 38 14.13 14.93 -0.65
N SER A 39 14.97 13.91 -0.43
CA SER A 39 15.33 12.91 -1.44
C SER A 39 14.29 11.77 -1.56
N ARG A 40 13.23 11.78 -0.75
CA ARG A 40 12.21 10.73 -0.82
C ARG A 40 11.46 10.78 -2.15
N TRP A 41 11.23 9.61 -2.72
CA TRP A 41 10.35 9.42 -3.87
C TRP A 41 8.98 8.88 -3.45
N VAL A 42 8.98 7.81 -2.66
CA VAL A 42 7.76 7.19 -2.14
C VAL A 42 7.89 7.05 -0.62
N ARG A 43 6.81 7.29 0.09
CA ARG A 43 6.72 7.07 1.52
C ARG A 43 5.38 6.47 1.92
N GLY A 44 5.36 5.74 3.02
CA GLY A 44 4.13 5.16 3.58
C GLY A 44 4.27 4.90 5.07
N ILE A 45 3.13 4.80 5.72
CA ILE A 45 3.03 4.43 7.14
C ILE A 45 2.25 3.11 7.19
N ALA A 46 2.86 2.10 7.79
CA ALA A 46 2.18 0.83 8.04
C ALA A 46 1.64 0.82 9.47
N ASP A 47 0.36 0.52 9.67
CA ASP A 47 -0.25 0.50 11.00
C ASP A 47 0.47 -0.50 11.93
N LEU A 48 0.85 -1.66 11.39
CA LEU A 48 1.64 -2.66 12.12
C LEU A 48 2.57 -3.42 11.17
N VAL A 49 3.85 -3.48 11.53
CA VAL A 49 4.84 -4.36 10.93
C VAL A 49 5.40 -5.28 12.01
N ILE A 50 5.44 -6.58 11.78
CA ILE A 50 6.06 -7.56 12.67
C ILE A 50 7.22 -8.21 11.93
N ILE A 51 8.44 -8.02 12.41
CA ILE A 51 9.65 -8.60 11.83
C ILE A 51 10.04 -9.84 12.61
N ASN A 52 10.06 -10.99 11.94
CA ASN A 52 10.53 -12.26 12.49
C ASN A 52 11.55 -12.90 11.55
N LYS A 53 12.83 -12.67 11.81
CA LYS A 53 13.95 -13.16 10.99
C LYS A 53 13.77 -12.79 9.51
N SER A 54 13.66 -13.78 8.63
CA SER A 54 13.48 -13.59 7.18
C SER A 54 12.02 -13.38 6.76
N LYS A 55 11.09 -13.23 7.70
CA LYS A 55 9.66 -13.04 7.43
C LYS A 55 9.17 -11.76 8.09
N ALA A 56 8.25 -11.08 7.43
CA ALA A 56 7.50 -9.99 8.03
C ALA A 56 5.99 -10.17 7.84
N PHE A 57 5.23 -9.54 8.73
CA PHE A 57 3.78 -9.40 8.61
C PHE A 57 3.47 -7.91 8.57
N VAL A 58 2.70 -7.49 7.58
CA VAL A 58 2.23 -6.10 7.46
C VAL A 58 0.72 -6.11 7.57
N VAL A 59 0.20 -5.29 8.46
CA VAL A 59 -1.25 -5.16 8.66
C VAL A 59 -1.64 -3.70 8.51
N ASP A 60 -2.71 -3.48 7.78
CA ASP A 60 -3.33 -2.18 7.63
C ASP A 60 -4.82 -2.30 7.98
N TYR A 61 -5.29 -1.46 8.91
CA TYR A 61 -6.65 -1.48 9.41
C TYR A 61 -7.54 -0.52 8.63
N LYS A 62 -8.69 -1.01 8.18
CA LYS A 62 -9.64 -0.26 7.36
C LYS A 62 -11.00 -0.15 8.05
N THR A 63 -11.54 1.08 8.11
CA THR A 63 -12.90 1.35 8.59
C THR A 63 -13.91 1.47 7.45
N GLY A 64 -13.42 1.63 6.20
CA GLY A 64 -14.24 1.78 5.01
C GLY A 64 -14.79 0.46 4.45
N SER A 65 -15.42 0.56 3.26
CA SER A 65 -16.01 -0.59 2.56
C SER A 65 -14.96 -1.59 2.07
N ALA A 66 -15.24 -2.87 2.25
CA ALA A 66 -14.42 -3.97 1.74
C ALA A 66 -14.80 -4.38 0.28
N LYS A 67 -15.62 -3.58 -0.43
CA LYS A 67 -16.11 -3.91 -1.78
C LYS A 67 -15.00 -3.81 -2.83
N TYR A 68 -14.14 -2.77 -2.70
CA TYR A 68 -13.05 -2.50 -3.65
C TYR A 68 -11.74 -2.31 -2.87
N PRO A 69 -11.09 -3.40 -2.45
CA PRO A 69 -9.85 -3.32 -1.67
C PRO A 69 -8.69 -2.91 -2.56
N ASP A 70 -7.89 -1.95 -2.10
CA ASP A 70 -6.65 -1.57 -2.78
C ASP A 70 -5.52 -2.52 -2.40
N ARG A 71 -5.27 -3.51 -3.24
CA ARG A 71 -4.16 -4.46 -3.06
C ARG A 71 -2.79 -3.82 -3.39
N GLY A 72 -2.77 -2.76 -4.19
CA GLY A 72 -1.54 -2.02 -4.50
C GLY A 72 -0.90 -1.46 -3.24
N GLN A 73 -1.71 -1.03 -2.28
CA GLN A 73 -1.20 -0.57 -0.98
C GLN A 73 -0.40 -1.66 -0.26
N LEU A 74 -0.90 -2.91 -0.24
CA LEU A 74 -0.19 -4.04 0.39
C LEU A 74 1.13 -4.36 -0.33
N GLU A 75 1.12 -4.31 -1.67
CA GLU A 75 2.31 -4.52 -2.48
C GLU A 75 3.37 -3.47 -2.19
N LEU A 76 2.99 -2.19 -2.23
CA LEU A 76 3.92 -1.09 -1.96
C LEU A 76 4.51 -1.16 -0.54
N MET A 77 3.70 -1.48 0.46
CA MET A 77 4.18 -1.68 1.83
C MET A 77 5.17 -2.84 1.92
N ALA A 78 4.90 -3.97 1.24
CA ALA A 78 5.81 -5.10 1.21
C ALA A 78 7.14 -4.75 0.54
N LEU A 79 7.11 -4.01 -0.57
CA LEU A 79 8.29 -3.53 -1.28
C LEU A 79 9.14 -2.61 -0.40
N MET A 80 8.53 -1.68 0.32
CA MET A 80 9.25 -0.82 1.27
C MET A 80 9.85 -1.62 2.43
N VAL A 81 9.15 -2.64 2.95
CA VAL A 81 9.69 -3.53 3.98
C VAL A 81 10.93 -4.26 3.48
N PHE A 82 10.98 -4.76 2.24
CA PHE A 82 12.17 -5.41 1.70
C PHE A 82 13.37 -4.47 1.61
N LYS A 83 13.15 -3.19 1.34
CA LYS A 83 14.23 -2.17 1.28
C LYS A 83 14.71 -1.77 2.67
N HIS A 84 13.81 -1.57 3.62
CA HIS A 84 14.17 -1.19 5.00
C HIS A 84 14.74 -2.35 5.84
N PHE A 85 14.37 -3.60 5.50
CA PHE A 85 14.77 -4.81 6.23
C PHE A 85 15.32 -5.85 5.23
N PRO A 86 16.58 -5.72 4.79
CA PRO A 86 17.16 -6.58 3.75
C PRO A 86 17.21 -8.07 4.10
N GLU A 87 17.15 -8.40 5.40
CA GLU A 87 17.05 -9.77 5.90
C GLU A 87 15.68 -10.40 5.61
N VAL A 88 14.63 -9.60 5.43
CA VAL A 88 13.28 -10.09 5.15
C VAL A 88 13.20 -10.57 3.70
N LYS A 89 12.82 -11.84 3.51
CA LYS A 89 12.65 -12.46 2.19
C LYS A 89 11.20 -12.73 1.82
N ARG A 90 10.31 -12.65 2.81
CA ARG A 90 8.88 -12.91 2.63
C ARG A 90 8.04 -11.98 3.49
N VAL A 91 7.05 -11.34 2.89
CA VAL A 91 6.08 -10.48 3.57
C VAL A 91 4.69 -11.09 3.41
N LYS A 92 3.99 -11.33 4.51
CA LYS A 92 2.55 -11.60 4.54
C LYS A 92 1.84 -10.31 4.90
N ALA A 93 1.02 -9.82 3.99
CA ALA A 93 0.32 -8.55 4.15
C ALA A 93 -1.19 -8.75 4.26
N ALA A 94 -1.87 -7.92 5.04
CA ALA A 94 -3.31 -8.00 5.23
C ALA A 94 -3.96 -6.62 5.35
N LEU A 95 -5.09 -6.43 4.64
CA LEU A 95 -6.07 -5.38 4.92
C LEU A 95 -7.13 -5.97 5.86
N VAL A 96 -7.31 -5.35 7.02
CA VAL A 96 -8.26 -5.77 8.04
C VAL A 96 -9.42 -4.78 8.10
N PHE A 97 -10.54 -5.14 7.49
CA PHE A 97 -11.75 -4.31 7.45
C PHE A 97 -12.56 -4.49 8.73
N MET A 98 -12.37 -3.57 9.68
CA MET A 98 -12.91 -3.64 11.03
C MET A 98 -14.44 -3.68 11.08
N VAL A 99 -15.11 -2.86 10.26
CA VAL A 99 -16.58 -2.77 10.24
C VAL A 99 -17.22 -4.00 9.58
N HIS A 100 -16.54 -4.58 8.58
CA HIS A 100 -17.09 -5.67 7.79
C HIS A 100 -16.61 -7.06 8.20
N ASN A 101 -15.80 -7.15 9.25
CA ASN A 101 -15.17 -8.40 9.72
C ASN A 101 -14.55 -9.20 8.58
N LYS A 102 -13.83 -8.51 7.69
CA LYS A 102 -13.21 -9.11 6.50
C LYS A 102 -11.71 -8.87 6.50
N VAL A 103 -10.95 -9.92 6.20
CA VAL A 103 -9.49 -9.85 6.04
C VAL A 103 -9.13 -10.23 4.62
N ILE A 104 -8.37 -9.37 3.96
CA ILE A 104 -7.82 -9.63 2.63
C ILE A 104 -6.33 -9.79 2.79
N LYS A 105 -5.82 -10.93 2.34
CA LYS A 105 -4.42 -11.32 2.51
C LYS A 105 -3.70 -11.34 1.17
N ALA A 106 -2.42 -11.01 1.20
CA ALA A 106 -1.48 -11.20 0.10
C ALA A 106 -0.14 -11.66 0.65
N GLU A 107 0.67 -12.28 -0.20
CA GLU A 107 2.02 -12.71 0.15
C GLU A 107 2.97 -12.28 -0.95
N TYR A 108 4.12 -11.72 -0.55
CA TYR A 108 5.14 -11.20 -1.44
C TYR A 108 6.49 -11.79 -1.07
N THR A 109 7.37 -11.93 -2.06
CA THR A 109 8.76 -12.38 -1.88
C THR A 109 9.70 -11.31 -2.43
N SER A 110 10.90 -11.22 -1.85
CA SER A 110 11.93 -10.29 -2.34
C SER A 110 12.58 -10.77 -3.65
N VAL A 111 12.29 -12.00 -4.07
CA VAL A 111 12.74 -12.48 -5.37
C VAL A 111 11.83 -11.93 -6.45
N GLY A 112 12.39 -11.15 -7.35
CA GLY A 112 11.62 -10.50 -8.43
C GLY A 112 10.88 -9.22 -8.01
N ASP A 113 11.23 -8.62 -6.88
CA ASP A 113 10.68 -7.33 -6.44
C ASP A 113 10.97 -6.21 -7.44
N ASP A 114 12.05 -6.31 -8.22
CA ASP A 114 12.39 -5.36 -9.29
C ASP A 114 11.24 -5.19 -10.29
N LEU A 115 10.58 -6.28 -10.70
CA LEU A 115 9.44 -6.21 -11.64
C LEU A 115 8.25 -5.46 -11.04
N MET A 116 8.01 -5.61 -9.73
CA MET A 116 6.96 -4.86 -9.04
C MET A 116 7.35 -3.38 -8.94
N TRP A 117 8.59 -3.05 -8.60
CA TRP A 117 9.08 -1.69 -8.61
C TRP A 117 9.01 -1.03 -9.99
N ASP A 118 9.35 -1.73 -11.06
CA ASP A 118 9.25 -1.23 -12.43
C ASP A 118 7.80 -0.91 -12.81
N SER A 119 6.84 -1.71 -12.34
CA SER A 119 5.41 -1.39 -12.49
C SER A 119 5.03 -0.09 -11.79
N TRP A 120 5.52 0.13 -10.56
CA TRP A 120 5.27 1.37 -9.82
C TRP A 120 5.96 2.57 -10.47
N LYS A 121 7.23 2.43 -10.91
CA LYS A 121 7.96 3.47 -11.65
C LYS A 121 7.21 3.88 -12.92
N SER A 122 6.70 2.91 -13.67
CA SER A 122 5.93 3.18 -14.89
C SER A 122 4.64 3.96 -14.60
N ARG A 123 3.95 3.64 -13.50
CA ARG A 123 2.73 4.36 -13.09
C ARG A 123 3.03 5.79 -12.67
N VAL A 124 4.13 6.02 -11.95
CA VAL A 124 4.55 7.37 -11.56
C VAL A 124 4.99 8.17 -12.77
N ALA A 125 5.76 7.57 -13.70
CA ALA A 125 6.17 8.23 -14.93
C ALA A 125 4.99 8.71 -15.80
N LEU A 126 3.88 7.97 -15.81
CA LEU A 126 2.65 8.42 -16.49
C LEU A 126 2.04 9.66 -15.80
N LEU A 127 2.09 9.71 -14.46
CA LEU A 127 1.63 10.86 -13.71
C LEU A 127 2.54 12.09 -13.95
N ASP A 128 3.85 11.90 -13.87
CA ASP A 128 4.84 12.95 -14.13
C ASP A 128 4.67 13.50 -15.56
N GLY A 129 4.51 12.61 -16.55
CA GLY A 129 4.26 13.02 -17.94
C GLY A 129 2.95 13.82 -18.08
N SER A 130 1.93 13.53 -17.29
CA SER A 130 0.69 14.33 -17.27
C SER A 130 0.92 15.72 -16.70
N PHE A 131 1.73 15.84 -15.64
CA PHE A 131 2.12 17.12 -15.06
C PHE A 131 2.98 17.96 -16.02
N ASP A 132 4.01 17.36 -16.60
CA ASP A 132 4.97 18.04 -17.46
C ASP A 132 4.32 18.59 -18.74
N ASN A 133 3.31 17.89 -19.26
CA ASN A 133 2.65 18.27 -20.51
C ASN A 133 1.29 18.94 -20.28
N ASP A 134 0.85 19.11 -19.03
CA ASP A 134 -0.49 19.56 -18.66
C ASP A 134 -1.61 18.77 -19.39
N GLN A 135 -1.40 17.45 -19.51
CA GLN A 135 -2.33 16.54 -20.18
C GLN A 135 -2.90 15.54 -19.20
N TRP A 136 -4.19 15.65 -18.96
CA TRP A 136 -4.93 14.83 -18.01
C TRP A 136 -6.00 13.99 -18.72
N PRO A 137 -5.61 12.85 -19.34
CA PRO A 137 -6.58 12.01 -20.04
C PRO A 137 -7.66 11.51 -19.07
N PRO A 138 -8.93 11.61 -19.45
CA PRO A 138 -10.04 11.16 -18.62
C PRO A 138 -9.97 9.65 -18.40
N LYS A 139 -10.42 9.22 -17.23
CA LYS A 139 -10.56 7.81 -16.87
C LYS A 139 -12.02 7.50 -16.56
N PRO A 140 -12.86 7.30 -17.57
CA PRO A 140 -14.29 7.01 -17.37
C PRO A 140 -14.49 5.76 -16.50
N ASN A 141 -15.40 5.85 -15.57
CA ASN A 141 -15.78 4.75 -14.69
C ASN A 141 -17.17 5.01 -14.08
N GLY A 142 -17.70 4.05 -13.31
CA GLY A 142 -19.04 4.16 -12.73
C GLY A 142 -19.30 5.36 -11.80
N LEU A 143 -18.27 6.12 -11.42
CA LEU A 143 -18.47 7.37 -10.66
C LEU A 143 -18.89 8.52 -11.55
N CYS A 144 -18.64 8.44 -12.87
CA CYS A 144 -19.02 9.48 -13.84
C CYS A 144 -20.54 9.68 -13.87
N ARG A 145 -21.30 8.61 -13.66
CA ARG A 145 -22.77 8.62 -13.75
C ARG A 145 -23.45 9.51 -12.71
N ASN A 146 -23.08 9.44 -11.44
CA ASN A 146 -23.84 10.09 -10.37
C ASN A 146 -22.97 10.84 -9.33
N TRP A 147 -21.66 10.75 -9.42
CA TRP A 147 -20.77 11.20 -8.35
C TRP A 147 -19.70 12.20 -8.79
N CYS A 148 -19.49 12.32 -10.11
CA CYS A 148 -18.51 13.25 -10.66
C CYS A 148 -19.06 14.69 -10.63
N PRO A 149 -18.36 15.65 -10.03
CA PRO A 149 -18.80 17.05 -9.99
C PRO A 149 -18.47 17.81 -11.29
N VAL A 150 -17.80 17.18 -12.26
CA VAL A 150 -17.35 17.85 -13.50
C VAL A 150 -18.43 17.73 -14.56
N GLU A 151 -19.43 18.61 -14.52
CA GLU A 151 -20.61 18.59 -15.40
C GLU A 151 -20.29 18.80 -16.89
N HIS A 152 -19.16 19.47 -17.20
CA HIS A 152 -18.75 19.75 -18.59
C HIS A 152 -17.91 18.63 -19.21
N CYS A 153 -17.66 17.54 -18.49
CA CYS A 153 -16.91 16.40 -19.00
C CYS A 153 -17.81 15.58 -19.92
N GLU A 154 -17.27 15.17 -21.09
CA GLU A 154 -17.98 14.35 -22.08
C GLU A 154 -18.48 13.01 -21.53
N TYR A 155 -17.89 12.51 -20.43
CA TYR A 155 -18.27 11.27 -19.73
C TYR A 155 -19.18 11.49 -18.53
N HIS A 156 -19.63 12.74 -18.28
CA HIS A 156 -20.52 13.02 -17.18
C HIS A 156 -21.92 12.46 -17.46
N GLY A 157 -22.43 11.62 -16.56
CA GLY A 157 -23.73 10.99 -16.71
C GLY A 157 -23.73 9.61 -17.39
N ASP A 158 -22.58 9.11 -17.85
CA ASP A 158 -22.42 7.79 -18.50
C ASP A 158 -22.19 6.63 -17.52
#